data_342683b9647f5acf3e6edc8072c2a15b
#
_entry.id   342683b9647f5acf3e6edc8072c2a15b
#
_cell.length_a   1.000
_cell.length_b   1.000
_cell.length_c   1.000
_cell.angle_alpha   90.00
_cell.angle_beta   90.00
_cell.angle_gamma   90.00
#
_symmetry.space_group_name_H-M   'P 1'
#
loop_
_entity.id
_entity.type
_entity.pdbx_description
1 polymer ?
#
loop_
_entity_poly.entity_id
_entity_poly.type
_entity_poly.pdbx_seq_one_letter_code
_entity_poly.pdbx_strand_id
1 'polypeptide(L)'
;MSAACRPPEPSGGVARTVTVYVSTDRVFSEPVLREYERRTGVRVNAAYDTEETKSTGLANRLLAEMNRPQADVFWSNEPVRTLVLKSRGVLAPYRSPSAAGIPDALVDPDGVWTGFSARIRVIAYNTERVTPEEAPRSVFDLVDPRWRGKAAIADPRFGSTSFHVAALYAQVGDAKMDEFFRRLEANAVRVVDGNSVVRDLVARGEVHVGLTDTDDVNVAIENGQPVGLILPDADG
;
A
#
# COMPACT_ATOMS: atom_id res chain seq x y z
N MET A 1 18.71 -45.87 -47.73
CA MET A 1 18.60 -44.39 -47.53
C MET A 1 17.51 -44.15 -46.53
N SER A 2 17.87 -43.86 -45.29
CA SER A 2 16.92 -43.66 -44.20
C SER A 2 16.71 -42.14 -44.04
N ALA A 3 15.49 -41.67 -44.31
CA ALA A 3 15.13 -40.27 -44.11
C ALA A 3 14.79 -40.10 -42.63
N ALA A 4 15.67 -39.39 -41.91
CA ALA A 4 15.38 -38.97 -40.55
C ALA A 4 14.31 -37.85 -40.53
N CYS A 5 13.12 -38.13 -39.99
CA CYS A 5 12.12 -37.12 -39.67
C CYS A 5 12.65 -36.19 -38.60
N ARG A 6 12.86 -34.94 -38.95
CA ARG A 6 13.15 -33.85 -37.99
C ARG A 6 11.85 -33.53 -37.26
N PRO A 7 11.85 -33.46 -35.92
CA PRO A 7 10.66 -33.02 -35.20
C PRO A 7 10.34 -31.54 -35.56
N PRO A 8 9.07 -31.14 -35.60
CA PRO A 8 8.70 -29.75 -35.89
C PRO A 8 9.25 -28.83 -34.81
N GLU A 9 9.91 -27.77 -35.27
CA GLU A 9 10.30 -26.66 -34.37
C GLU A 9 9.05 -26.06 -33.73
N PRO A 10 9.12 -25.69 -32.44
CA PRO A 10 7.98 -25.05 -31.79
C PRO A 10 7.67 -23.72 -32.53
N SER A 11 6.49 -23.63 -33.11
CA SER A 11 5.97 -22.43 -33.74
C SER A 11 6.11 -21.28 -32.76
N GLY A 12 6.86 -20.24 -33.13
CA GLY A 12 7.07 -19.04 -32.36
C GLY A 12 5.74 -18.31 -32.10
N GLY A 13 5.04 -18.71 -31.06
CA GLY A 13 3.90 -17.98 -30.54
C GLY A 13 4.37 -16.60 -30.09
N VAL A 14 3.68 -15.52 -30.50
CA VAL A 14 3.90 -14.18 -29.99
C VAL A 14 3.89 -14.27 -28.48
N ALA A 15 4.99 -13.88 -27.84
CA ALA A 15 5.11 -13.92 -26.39
C ALA A 15 3.97 -13.06 -25.78
N ARG A 16 3.06 -13.70 -25.07
CA ARG A 16 1.94 -13.01 -24.41
C ARG A 16 2.52 -12.10 -23.33
N THR A 17 2.14 -10.84 -23.35
CA THR A 17 2.64 -9.82 -22.41
C THR A 17 1.46 -9.16 -21.71
N VAL A 18 1.63 -8.84 -20.43
CA VAL A 18 0.71 -8.03 -19.64
C VAL A 18 1.46 -6.87 -19.01
N THR A 19 0.91 -5.67 -19.10
CA THR A 19 1.44 -4.46 -18.46
C THR A 19 0.68 -4.18 -17.18
N VAL A 20 1.41 -4.14 -16.06
CA VAL A 20 0.84 -3.93 -14.72
C VAL A 20 1.39 -2.65 -14.12
N TYR A 21 0.50 -1.73 -13.78
CA TYR A 21 0.85 -0.57 -12.97
C TYR A 21 0.66 -0.92 -11.49
N VAL A 22 1.70 -0.74 -10.68
CA VAL A 22 1.76 -1.27 -9.31
C VAL A 22 2.08 -0.16 -8.33
N SER A 23 1.12 0.17 -7.48
CA SER A 23 1.31 1.10 -6.34
C SER A 23 1.65 0.37 -5.04
N THR A 24 1.54 -0.95 -5.00
CA THR A 24 1.98 -1.78 -3.88
C THR A 24 3.50 -1.90 -3.88
N ASP A 25 4.11 -1.92 -2.69
CA ASP A 25 5.57 -2.00 -2.54
C ASP A 25 6.16 -3.19 -3.30
N ARG A 26 7.27 -2.90 -3.96
CA ARG A 26 7.93 -3.84 -4.84
C ARG A 26 8.34 -5.13 -4.12
N VAL A 27 8.74 -5.02 -2.86
CA VAL A 27 9.13 -6.17 -2.03
C VAL A 27 8.00 -7.20 -1.91
N PHE A 28 6.74 -6.77 -1.91
CA PHE A 28 5.58 -7.66 -1.82
C PHE A 28 5.04 -8.06 -3.20
N SER A 29 5.02 -7.14 -4.15
CA SER A 29 4.35 -7.34 -5.44
C SER A 29 5.23 -8.03 -6.47
N GLU A 30 6.54 -7.76 -6.52
CA GLU A 30 7.43 -8.37 -7.51
C GLU A 30 7.48 -9.89 -7.42
N PRO A 31 7.59 -10.54 -6.24
CA PRO A 31 7.56 -11.99 -6.14
C PRO A 31 6.29 -12.62 -6.70
N VAL A 32 5.13 -11.99 -6.48
CA VAL A 32 3.83 -12.45 -7.01
C VAL A 32 3.80 -12.37 -8.53
N LEU A 33 4.26 -11.25 -9.11
CA LEU A 33 4.30 -11.07 -10.55
C LEU A 33 5.27 -12.04 -11.24
N ARG A 34 6.44 -12.29 -10.64
CA ARG A 34 7.40 -13.29 -11.13
C ARG A 34 6.85 -14.70 -11.06
N GLU A 35 6.13 -15.05 -10.01
CA GLU A 35 5.48 -16.35 -9.89
C GLU A 35 4.37 -16.51 -10.92
N TYR A 36 3.63 -15.46 -11.24
CA TYR A 36 2.66 -15.46 -12.34
C TYR A 36 3.35 -15.73 -13.70
N GLU A 37 4.46 -15.04 -13.99
CA GLU A 37 5.26 -15.30 -15.21
C GLU A 37 5.69 -16.77 -15.28
N ARG A 38 6.22 -17.28 -14.17
CA ARG A 38 6.70 -18.67 -14.07
C ARG A 38 5.61 -19.70 -14.32
N ARG A 39 4.39 -19.46 -13.81
CA ARG A 39 3.25 -20.37 -13.94
C ARG A 39 2.60 -20.33 -15.31
N THR A 40 2.55 -19.16 -15.93
CA THR A 40 1.70 -18.93 -17.11
C THR A 40 2.50 -18.81 -18.40
N GLY A 41 3.79 -18.51 -18.31
CA GLY A 41 4.61 -18.14 -19.47
C GLY A 41 4.25 -16.76 -20.05
N VAL A 42 3.39 -15.99 -19.39
CA VAL A 42 3.04 -14.61 -19.77
C VAL A 42 4.08 -13.65 -19.20
N ARG A 43 4.72 -12.85 -20.05
CA ARG A 43 5.68 -11.83 -19.61
C ARG A 43 4.96 -10.68 -18.93
N VAL A 44 5.44 -10.24 -17.76
CA VAL A 44 4.89 -9.11 -17.02
C VAL A 44 5.79 -7.89 -17.16
N ASN A 45 5.26 -6.81 -17.73
CA ASN A 45 5.88 -5.49 -17.74
C ASN A 45 5.32 -4.68 -16.56
N ALA A 46 6.02 -4.67 -15.43
CA ALA A 46 5.59 -3.94 -14.25
C ALA A 46 6.16 -2.51 -14.24
N ALA A 47 5.28 -1.52 -14.05
CA ALA A 47 5.65 -0.14 -13.76
C ALA A 47 5.25 0.19 -12.32
N TYR A 48 6.21 0.63 -11.50
CA TYR A 48 6.01 0.91 -10.09
C TYR A 48 5.90 2.41 -9.83
N ASP A 49 5.08 2.78 -8.83
CA ASP A 49 5.11 4.12 -8.24
C ASP A 49 6.40 4.35 -7.44
N THR A 50 6.74 5.62 -7.24
CA THR A 50 7.75 6.02 -6.25
C THR A 50 7.11 6.21 -4.88
N GLU A 51 7.89 6.18 -3.80
CA GLU A 51 7.40 6.44 -2.44
C GLU A 51 6.74 7.83 -2.33
N GLU A 52 7.33 8.84 -2.96
CA GLU A 52 6.88 10.25 -2.93
C GLU A 52 5.53 10.48 -3.63
N THR A 53 5.19 9.65 -4.62
CA THR A 53 3.98 9.83 -5.43
C THR A 53 3.01 8.66 -5.32
N LYS A 54 3.25 7.76 -4.37
CA LYS A 54 2.57 6.47 -4.21
C LYS A 54 1.04 6.58 -4.36
N SER A 55 0.48 5.70 -5.18
CA SER A 55 -0.92 5.67 -5.64
C SER A 55 -1.33 6.84 -6.52
N THR A 56 -0.85 8.05 -6.28
CA THR A 56 -1.25 9.26 -7.01
C THR A 56 -0.58 9.34 -8.38
N GLY A 57 0.71 8.98 -8.48
CA GLY A 57 1.47 9.04 -9.72
C GLY A 57 0.88 8.16 -10.81
N LEU A 58 0.72 6.88 -10.53
CA LEU A 58 0.14 5.94 -11.49
C LEU A 58 -1.35 6.18 -11.75
N ALA A 59 -2.12 6.63 -10.76
CA ALA A 59 -3.52 7.00 -10.98
C ALA A 59 -3.64 8.19 -11.95
N ASN A 60 -2.81 9.23 -11.80
CA ASN A 60 -2.76 10.36 -12.72
C ASN A 60 -2.30 9.93 -14.12
N ARG A 61 -1.34 9.02 -14.20
CA ARG A 61 -0.89 8.44 -15.47
C ARG A 61 -2.01 7.69 -16.17
N LEU A 62 -2.77 6.85 -15.47
CA LEU A 62 -3.94 6.15 -16.01
C LEU A 62 -5.01 7.13 -16.55
N LEU A 63 -5.26 8.24 -15.82
CA LEU A 63 -6.16 9.29 -16.29
C LEU A 63 -5.64 9.95 -17.57
N ALA A 64 -4.37 10.24 -17.67
CA ALA A 64 -3.77 10.84 -18.87
C ALA A 64 -3.79 9.87 -20.07
N GLU A 65 -3.69 8.57 -19.82
CA GLU A 65 -3.67 7.51 -20.82
C GLU A 65 -5.08 6.99 -21.18
N MET A 66 -6.17 7.52 -20.58
CA MET A 66 -7.52 6.95 -20.71
C MET A 66 -8.00 6.77 -22.16
N ASN A 67 -7.60 7.65 -23.09
CA ASN A 67 -7.94 7.57 -24.50
C ASN A 67 -7.03 6.61 -25.30
N ARG A 68 -5.92 6.18 -24.70
CA ARG A 68 -4.96 5.23 -25.27
C ARG A 68 -4.32 4.44 -24.14
N PRO A 69 -5.05 3.50 -23.51
CA PRO A 69 -4.58 2.74 -22.37
C PRO A 69 -3.25 2.03 -22.66
N GLN A 70 -2.33 2.09 -21.70
CA GLN A 70 -1.02 1.42 -21.76
C GLN A 70 -0.92 0.30 -20.73
N ALA A 71 -1.73 0.32 -19.68
CA ALA A 71 -1.79 -0.72 -18.68
C ALA A 71 -2.97 -1.66 -18.91
N ASP A 72 -2.75 -2.94 -18.68
CA ASP A 72 -3.80 -3.97 -18.65
C ASP A 72 -4.37 -4.15 -17.24
N VAL A 73 -3.53 -3.94 -16.21
CA VAL A 73 -3.91 -4.11 -14.81
C VAL A 73 -3.35 -2.96 -13.98
N PHE A 74 -4.17 -2.45 -13.05
CA PHE A 74 -3.73 -1.56 -11.99
C PHE A 74 -3.82 -2.27 -10.64
N TRP A 75 -2.68 -2.49 -10.02
CA TRP A 75 -2.58 -3.04 -8.66
C TRP A 75 -2.42 -1.89 -7.67
N SER A 76 -3.53 -1.42 -7.14
CA SER A 76 -3.57 -0.33 -6.16
C SER A 76 -3.32 -0.84 -4.74
N ASN A 77 -2.66 -0.03 -3.93
CA ASN A 77 -2.47 -0.28 -2.50
C ASN A 77 -3.51 0.44 -1.61
N GLU A 78 -4.47 1.16 -2.22
CA GLU A 78 -5.55 1.85 -1.50
C GLU A 78 -6.80 2.04 -2.39
N PRO A 79 -8.01 2.12 -1.80
CA PRO A 79 -9.24 2.13 -2.58
C PRO A 79 -9.60 3.48 -3.21
N VAL A 80 -9.20 4.63 -2.61
CA VAL A 80 -9.71 5.96 -3.03
C VAL A 80 -9.35 6.29 -4.47
N ARG A 81 -8.09 6.07 -4.87
CA ARG A 81 -7.66 6.30 -6.26
C ARG A 81 -8.36 5.36 -7.22
N THR A 82 -8.59 4.11 -6.81
CA THR A 82 -9.37 3.14 -7.59
C THR A 82 -10.81 3.62 -7.81
N LEU A 83 -11.47 4.17 -6.77
CA LEU A 83 -12.82 4.74 -6.88
C LEU A 83 -12.85 5.98 -7.78
N VAL A 84 -11.83 6.83 -7.72
CA VAL A 84 -11.69 7.97 -8.66
C VAL A 84 -11.55 7.48 -10.08
N LEU A 85 -10.70 6.49 -10.36
CA LEU A 85 -10.54 5.91 -11.70
C LEU A 85 -11.85 5.27 -12.20
N LYS A 86 -12.58 4.58 -11.32
CA LYS A 86 -13.94 4.07 -11.63
C LYS A 86 -14.87 5.20 -12.02
N SER A 87 -14.99 6.26 -11.23
CA SER A 87 -15.89 7.39 -11.49
C SER A 87 -15.58 8.14 -12.79
N ARG A 88 -14.34 8.03 -13.28
CA ARG A 88 -13.88 8.60 -14.55
C ARG A 88 -13.97 7.63 -15.74
N GLY A 89 -14.46 6.41 -15.52
CA GLY A 89 -14.59 5.39 -16.57
C GLY A 89 -13.27 4.87 -17.13
N VAL A 90 -12.21 4.91 -16.34
CA VAL A 90 -10.86 4.43 -16.74
C VAL A 90 -10.76 2.91 -16.63
N LEU A 91 -11.48 2.31 -15.66
CA LEU A 91 -11.40 0.89 -15.35
C LEU A 91 -12.43 0.10 -16.18
N ALA A 92 -11.98 -0.99 -16.79
CA ALA A 92 -12.86 -1.93 -17.51
C ALA A 92 -13.39 -3.01 -16.55
N PRO A 93 -14.65 -3.45 -16.72
CA PRO A 93 -15.21 -4.53 -15.89
C PRO A 93 -14.51 -5.87 -16.20
N TYR A 94 -14.10 -6.55 -15.14
CA TYR A 94 -13.55 -7.91 -15.19
C TYR A 94 -13.82 -8.66 -13.89
N ARG A 95 -14.58 -9.73 -13.95
CA ARG A 95 -14.80 -10.63 -12.81
C ARG A 95 -13.83 -11.80 -12.89
N SER A 96 -12.81 -11.76 -12.03
CA SER A 96 -11.84 -12.84 -11.96
C SER A 96 -12.49 -14.14 -11.44
N PRO A 97 -12.30 -15.29 -12.11
CA PRO A 97 -12.72 -16.58 -11.57
C PRO A 97 -12.06 -16.90 -10.23
N SER A 98 -10.87 -16.37 -9.99
CA SER A 98 -10.13 -16.54 -8.72
C SER A 98 -10.64 -15.66 -7.59
N ALA A 99 -11.60 -14.77 -7.85
CA ALA A 99 -12.23 -13.94 -6.82
C ALA A 99 -13.35 -14.67 -6.05
N ALA A 100 -13.63 -15.92 -6.38
CA ALA A 100 -14.60 -16.74 -5.65
C ALA A 100 -14.19 -16.85 -4.17
N GLY A 101 -15.10 -16.45 -3.26
CA GLY A 101 -14.85 -16.45 -1.81
C GLY A 101 -14.31 -15.12 -1.24
N ILE A 102 -14.02 -14.12 -2.08
CA ILE A 102 -13.78 -12.76 -1.59
C ILE A 102 -15.12 -12.17 -1.12
N PRO A 103 -15.19 -11.58 0.09
CA PRO A 103 -16.42 -10.97 0.59
C PRO A 103 -16.96 -9.89 -0.36
N ASP A 104 -18.27 -9.82 -0.52
CA ASP A 104 -18.94 -8.86 -1.43
C ASP A 104 -18.56 -7.39 -1.12
N ALA A 105 -18.33 -7.06 0.15
CA ALA A 105 -17.86 -5.73 0.55
C ALA A 105 -16.49 -5.34 -0.03
N LEU A 106 -15.70 -6.31 -0.49
CA LEU A 106 -14.38 -6.13 -1.10
C LEU A 106 -14.39 -6.35 -2.62
N VAL A 107 -15.57 -6.42 -3.23
CA VAL A 107 -15.75 -6.57 -4.67
C VAL A 107 -16.68 -5.48 -5.19
N ASP A 108 -16.27 -4.82 -6.25
CA ASP A 108 -17.11 -3.81 -6.88
C ASP A 108 -18.39 -4.44 -7.51
N PRO A 109 -19.58 -3.91 -7.25
CA PRO A 109 -20.82 -4.43 -7.84
C PRO A 109 -20.80 -4.44 -9.38
N ASP A 110 -20.16 -3.44 -10.00
CA ASP A 110 -20.01 -3.34 -11.45
C ASP A 110 -18.82 -4.18 -11.99
N GLY A 111 -18.05 -4.79 -11.09
CA GLY A 111 -16.94 -5.68 -11.42
C GLY A 111 -15.69 -4.99 -11.95
N VAL A 112 -15.49 -3.70 -11.70
CA VAL A 112 -14.33 -2.96 -12.21
C VAL A 112 -13.12 -3.01 -11.27
N TRP A 113 -13.29 -3.48 -10.02
CA TRP A 113 -12.19 -3.76 -9.10
C TRP A 113 -12.53 -4.92 -8.16
N THR A 114 -11.49 -5.55 -7.63
CA THR A 114 -11.57 -6.62 -6.65
C THR A 114 -10.47 -6.43 -5.61
N GLY A 115 -10.83 -6.35 -4.32
CA GLY A 115 -9.87 -6.39 -3.22
C GLY A 115 -9.45 -7.83 -2.95
N PHE A 116 -8.16 -8.07 -2.71
CA PHE A 116 -7.64 -9.42 -2.46
C PHE A 116 -6.62 -9.49 -1.31
N SER A 117 -6.20 -8.34 -0.80
CA SER A 117 -5.37 -8.22 0.39
C SER A 117 -5.73 -6.95 1.14
N ALA A 118 -5.46 -6.93 2.43
CA ALA A 118 -5.68 -5.77 3.29
C ALA A 118 -4.48 -5.57 4.21
N ARG A 119 -4.24 -4.32 4.58
CA ARG A 119 -3.33 -3.92 5.64
C ARG A 119 -4.08 -3.06 6.64
N ILE A 120 -3.62 -3.04 7.88
CA ILE A 120 -4.22 -2.27 8.96
C ILE A 120 -3.24 -1.17 9.34
N ARG A 121 -3.75 0.03 9.59
CA ARG A 121 -2.95 1.13 10.15
C ARG A 121 -2.61 0.79 11.59
N VAL A 122 -1.34 0.86 11.93
CA VAL A 122 -0.82 0.51 13.25
C VAL A 122 0.14 1.58 13.76
N ILE A 123 0.30 1.63 15.08
CA ILE A 123 1.39 2.37 15.69
C ILE A 123 2.54 1.39 15.91
N ALA A 124 3.63 1.58 15.16
CA ALA A 124 4.91 0.91 15.43
C ALA A 124 5.60 1.57 16.62
N TYR A 125 6.25 0.77 17.47
CA TYR A 125 7.08 1.28 18.56
C TYR A 125 8.39 0.51 18.64
N ASN A 126 9.46 1.17 19.08
CA ASN A 126 10.75 0.53 19.30
C ASN A 126 10.72 -0.20 20.65
N THR A 127 10.87 -1.52 20.64
CA THR A 127 10.75 -2.39 21.83
C THR A 127 11.89 -2.22 22.85
N GLU A 128 13.00 -1.59 22.47
CA GLU A 128 14.11 -1.25 23.39
C GLU A 128 13.90 0.12 24.06
N ARG A 129 12.94 0.92 23.63
CA ARG A 129 12.69 2.29 24.08
C ARG A 129 11.33 2.47 24.75
N VAL A 130 10.37 1.62 24.40
CA VAL A 130 8.96 1.74 24.81
C VAL A 130 8.43 0.35 25.11
N THR A 131 7.80 0.17 26.27
CA THR A 131 7.09 -1.08 26.57
C THR A 131 5.70 -1.09 25.90
N PRO A 132 5.09 -2.27 25.70
CA PRO A 132 3.73 -2.34 25.15
C PRO A 132 2.69 -1.53 25.93
N GLU A 133 2.85 -1.40 27.25
CA GLU A 133 1.96 -0.66 28.16
C GLU A 133 2.10 0.85 28.00
N GLU A 134 3.29 1.32 27.64
CA GLU A 134 3.61 2.74 27.45
C GLU A 134 3.27 3.23 26.04
N ALA A 135 3.19 2.31 25.07
CA ALA A 135 2.93 2.65 23.67
C ALA A 135 1.57 3.35 23.50
N PRO A 136 1.46 4.29 22.55
CA PRO A 136 0.20 4.98 22.26
C PRO A 136 -0.92 3.99 21.92
N ARG A 137 -2.13 4.22 22.43
CA ARG A 137 -3.31 3.38 22.18
C ARG A 137 -4.23 3.96 21.12
N SER A 138 -4.13 5.27 20.87
CA SER A 138 -4.88 5.99 19.85
C SER A 138 -3.92 6.71 18.90
N VAL A 139 -4.36 6.92 17.64
CA VAL A 139 -3.64 7.79 16.71
C VAL A 139 -3.52 9.21 17.28
N PHE A 140 -4.49 9.65 18.08
CA PHE A 140 -4.48 10.96 18.73
C PHE A 140 -3.49 11.08 19.89
N ASP A 141 -2.95 9.98 20.40
CA ASP A 141 -1.92 10.00 21.45
C ASP A 141 -0.55 10.44 20.93
N LEU A 142 -0.31 10.44 19.60
CA LEU A 142 0.94 10.91 19.01
C LEU A 142 1.25 12.39 19.32
N VAL A 143 0.25 13.16 19.76
CA VAL A 143 0.41 14.55 20.20
C VAL A 143 0.65 14.70 21.70
N ASP A 144 0.76 13.60 22.45
CA ASP A 144 1.14 13.64 23.87
C ASP A 144 2.58 14.20 23.98
N PRO A 145 2.84 15.15 24.91
CA PRO A 145 4.17 15.74 25.09
C PRO A 145 5.30 14.72 25.36
N ARG A 146 5.01 13.56 25.91
CA ARG A 146 6.00 12.48 26.09
C ARG A 146 6.63 11.99 24.79
N TRP A 147 5.92 12.14 23.66
CA TRP A 147 6.39 11.78 22.32
C TRP A 147 7.02 12.94 21.55
N ARG A 148 7.20 14.11 22.19
CA ARG A 148 7.74 15.30 21.53
C ARG A 148 9.09 15.00 20.86
N GLY A 149 9.15 15.16 19.52
CA GLY A 149 10.32 14.88 18.70
C GLY A 149 10.69 13.38 18.61
N LYS A 150 9.84 12.48 19.14
CA LYS A 150 10.05 11.03 19.19
C LYS A 150 9.02 10.24 18.38
N ALA A 151 8.17 10.91 17.62
CA ALA A 151 7.14 10.31 16.79
C ALA A 151 7.37 10.64 15.32
N ALA A 152 6.89 9.76 14.42
CA ALA A 152 6.89 9.98 12.98
C ALA A 152 5.60 9.51 12.33
N ILE A 153 5.23 10.16 11.23
CA ILE A 153 4.15 9.75 10.32
C ILE A 153 4.63 9.87 8.87
N ALA A 154 4.08 9.06 7.96
CA ALA A 154 4.26 9.30 6.54
C ALA A 154 3.48 10.53 6.09
N ASP A 155 3.91 11.16 4.98
CA ASP A 155 3.27 12.36 4.43
C ASP A 155 1.77 12.10 4.18
N PRO A 156 0.87 12.89 4.81
CA PRO A 156 -0.57 12.70 4.72
C PRO A 156 -1.17 13.00 3.34
N ARG A 157 -0.39 13.49 2.40
CA ARG A 157 -0.83 13.76 1.03
C ARG A 157 -0.79 12.51 0.13
N PHE A 158 -0.09 11.44 0.54
CA PHE A 158 0.20 10.29 -0.32
C PHE A 158 -0.12 8.94 0.34
N GLY A 159 -0.29 7.93 -0.52
CA GLY A 159 -0.41 6.53 -0.13
C GLY A 159 -1.57 6.22 0.82
N SER A 160 -1.41 5.17 1.61
CA SER A 160 -2.40 4.74 2.61
C SER A 160 -2.61 5.77 3.71
N THR A 161 -1.61 6.64 3.97
CA THR A 161 -1.75 7.72 4.97
C THR A 161 -2.76 8.76 4.52
N SER A 162 -2.80 9.15 3.23
CA SER A 162 -3.80 10.09 2.73
C SER A 162 -5.23 9.56 2.87
N PHE A 163 -5.43 8.25 2.61
CA PHE A 163 -6.72 7.60 2.80
C PHE A 163 -7.13 7.57 4.29
N HIS A 164 -6.21 7.19 5.17
CA HIS A 164 -6.47 7.16 6.61
C HIS A 164 -6.86 8.55 7.14
N VAL A 165 -6.12 9.59 6.75
CA VAL A 165 -6.43 10.97 7.13
C VAL A 165 -7.81 11.40 6.63
N ALA A 166 -8.15 11.09 5.36
CA ALA A 166 -9.47 11.38 4.82
C ALA A 166 -10.60 10.67 5.59
N ALA A 167 -10.38 9.41 5.98
CA ALA A 167 -11.33 8.65 6.80
C ALA A 167 -11.50 9.27 8.19
N LEU A 168 -10.41 9.71 8.83
CA LEU A 168 -10.48 10.40 10.12
C LEU A 168 -11.23 11.73 10.02
N TYR A 169 -10.99 12.54 8.96
CA TYR A 169 -11.77 13.76 8.72
C TYR A 169 -13.26 13.47 8.62
N ALA A 170 -13.63 12.43 7.87
CA ALA A 170 -15.02 12.02 7.71
C ALA A 170 -15.64 11.54 9.03
N GLN A 171 -14.86 10.90 9.91
CA GLN A 171 -15.35 10.33 11.17
C GLN A 171 -15.43 11.34 12.32
N VAL A 172 -14.41 12.17 12.48
CA VAL A 172 -14.29 13.04 13.67
C VAL A 172 -14.49 14.53 13.36
N GLY A 173 -14.57 14.90 12.07
CA GLY A 173 -14.82 16.26 11.59
C GLY A 173 -13.57 17.13 11.47
N ASP A 174 -13.71 18.19 10.66
CA ASP A 174 -12.60 19.07 10.25
C ASP A 174 -11.92 19.73 11.46
N ALA A 175 -12.70 20.30 12.38
CA ALA A 175 -12.17 21.05 13.52
C ALA A 175 -11.24 20.21 14.43
N LYS A 176 -11.62 18.95 14.67
CA LYS A 176 -10.79 18.04 15.49
C LYS A 176 -9.53 17.61 14.74
N MET A 177 -9.62 17.36 13.43
CA MET A 177 -8.47 17.00 12.62
C MET A 177 -7.50 18.16 12.43
N ASP A 178 -7.99 19.37 12.19
CA ASP A 178 -7.16 20.58 12.09
C ASP A 178 -6.41 20.85 13.41
N GLU A 179 -7.07 20.65 14.56
CA GLU A 179 -6.42 20.74 15.86
C GLU A 179 -5.36 19.65 16.03
N PHE A 180 -5.68 18.42 15.63
CA PHE A 180 -4.73 17.32 15.69
C PHE A 180 -3.46 17.61 14.87
N PHE A 181 -3.57 18.09 13.64
CA PHE A 181 -2.41 18.44 12.81
C PHE A 181 -1.59 19.59 13.39
N ARG A 182 -2.23 20.63 13.93
CA ARG A 182 -1.52 21.72 14.66
C ARG A 182 -0.74 21.19 15.86
N ARG A 183 -1.31 20.23 16.59
CA ARG A 183 -0.64 19.59 17.73
C ARG A 183 0.49 18.64 17.31
N LEU A 184 0.36 17.92 16.18
CA LEU A 184 1.45 17.11 15.61
C LEU A 184 2.67 18.00 15.30
N GLU A 185 2.44 19.15 14.67
CA GLU A 185 3.50 20.14 14.40
C GLU A 185 4.13 20.68 15.68
N ALA A 186 3.30 21.13 16.64
CA ALA A 186 3.75 21.63 17.94
C ALA A 186 4.52 20.56 18.73
N ASN A 187 4.20 19.28 18.54
CA ASN A 187 4.88 18.13 19.16
C ASN A 187 6.12 17.68 18.38
N ALA A 188 6.51 18.42 17.33
CA ALA A 188 7.64 18.10 16.47
C ALA A 188 7.62 16.65 15.94
N VAL A 189 6.43 16.17 15.57
CA VAL A 189 6.27 14.88 14.89
C VAL A 189 6.91 14.96 13.52
N ARG A 190 7.79 14.01 13.19
CA ARG A 190 8.47 13.97 11.88
C ARG A 190 7.50 13.52 10.81
N VAL A 191 7.37 14.30 9.73
CA VAL A 191 6.68 13.90 8.51
C VAL A 191 7.73 13.42 7.52
N VAL A 192 7.58 12.19 7.00
CA VAL A 192 8.55 11.52 6.13
C VAL A 192 7.89 10.96 4.88
N ASP A 193 8.69 10.57 3.89
CA ASP A 193 8.21 10.26 2.54
C ASP A 193 7.28 9.03 2.45
N GLY A 194 7.42 8.06 3.38
CA GLY A 194 6.61 6.84 3.33
C GLY A 194 6.55 6.05 4.63
N ASN A 195 5.66 5.07 4.67
CA ASN A 195 5.47 4.19 5.82
C ASN A 195 6.70 3.32 6.11
N SER A 196 7.41 2.85 5.09
CA SER A 196 8.66 2.13 5.23
C SER A 196 9.75 2.98 5.90
N VAL A 197 9.79 4.28 5.61
CA VAL A 197 10.71 5.23 6.28
C VAL A 197 10.34 5.39 7.75
N VAL A 198 9.04 5.49 8.08
CA VAL A 198 8.58 5.51 9.49
C VAL A 198 9.06 4.26 10.22
N ARG A 199 8.84 3.07 9.65
CA ARG A 199 9.31 1.80 10.20
C ARG A 199 10.82 1.82 10.48
N ASP A 200 11.60 2.27 9.52
CA ASP A 200 13.06 2.29 9.62
C ASP A 200 13.55 3.24 10.71
N LEU A 201 12.91 4.41 10.86
CA LEU A 201 13.21 5.35 11.94
C LEU A 201 12.89 4.75 13.32
N VAL A 202 11.76 4.03 13.44
CA VAL A 202 11.40 3.32 14.67
C VAL A 202 12.39 2.20 14.95
N ALA A 203 12.71 1.37 13.95
CA ALA A 203 13.65 0.25 14.09
C ALA A 203 15.03 0.71 14.56
N ARG A 204 15.52 1.84 14.05
CA ARG A 204 16.82 2.42 14.48
C ARG A 204 16.74 3.20 15.79
N GLY A 205 15.57 3.36 16.40
CA GLY A 205 15.36 4.14 17.62
C GLY A 205 15.56 5.65 17.43
N GLU A 206 15.55 6.15 16.19
CA GLU A 206 15.61 7.58 15.89
C GLU A 206 14.31 8.29 16.24
N VAL A 207 13.20 7.57 16.19
CA VAL A 207 11.94 7.88 16.85
C VAL A 207 11.51 6.69 17.70
N HIS A 208 10.67 6.92 18.69
CA HIS A 208 10.22 5.87 19.59
C HIS A 208 8.95 5.19 19.09
N VAL A 209 8.08 5.96 18.42
CA VAL A 209 6.78 5.51 17.90
C VAL A 209 6.53 6.09 16.52
N GLY A 210 5.68 5.44 15.71
CA GLY A 210 5.33 5.94 14.41
C GLY A 210 4.08 5.30 13.84
N LEU A 211 3.29 6.06 13.08
CA LEU A 211 2.10 5.56 12.42
C LEU A 211 2.48 4.97 11.06
N THR A 212 2.27 3.67 10.89
CA THR A 212 2.59 2.92 9.68
C THR A 212 1.55 1.84 9.37
N ASP A 213 1.89 0.86 8.55
CA ASP A 213 1.03 -0.26 8.18
C ASP A 213 1.56 -1.59 8.75
N THR A 214 0.69 -2.59 8.89
CA THR A 214 1.04 -3.93 9.43
C THR A 214 2.13 -4.62 8.62
N ASP A 215 2.14 -4.49 7.31
CA ASP A 215 3.14 -5.09 6.41
C ASP A 215 4.55 -4.52 6.68
N ASP A 216 4.66 -3.21 6.91
CA ASP A 216 5.93 -2.57 7.28
C ASP A 216 6.49 -3.12 8.59
N VAL A 217 5.63 -3.23 9.62
CA VAL A 217 6.06 -3.77 10.92
C VAL A 217 6.45 -5.24 10.80
N ASN A 218 5.69 -6.04 10.05
CA ASN A 218 6.03 -7.44 9.82
C ASN A 218 7.40 -7.61 9.17
N VAL A 219 7.73 -6.80 8.16
CA VAL A 219 9.07 -6.79 7.55
C VAL A 219 10.17 -6.52 8.58
N ALA A 220 9.95 -5.57 9.49
CA ALA A 220 10.92 -5.27 10.54
C ALA A 220 11.08 -6.45 11.52
N ILE A 221 9.97 -7.06 11.93
CA ILE A 221 9.98 -8.23 12.85
C ILE A 221 10.68 -9.43 12.20
N GLU A 222 10.37 -9.75 10.94
CA GLU A 222 11.01 -10.84 10.18
C GLU A 222 12.52 -10.64 10.02
N ASN A 223 12.97 -9.39 9.96
CA ASN A 223 14.37 -9.02 9.93
C ASN A 223 15.03 -8.95 11.33
N GLY A 224 14.32 -9.33 12.38
CA GLY A 224 14.83 -9.32 13.76
C GLY A 224 15.05 -7.93 14.34
N GLN A 225 14.40 -6.90 13.79
CA GLN A 225 14.52 -5.53 14.27
C GLN A 225 13.66 -5.30 15.53
N PRO A 226 14.06 -4.40 16.45
CA PRO A 226 13.36 -4.18 17.72
C PRO A 226 12.09 -3.34 17.53
N VAL A 227 11.11 -3.88 16.80
CA VAL A 227 9.85 -3.20 16.50
C VAL A 227 8.66 -4.04 16.97
N GLY A 228 7.75 -3.40 17.70
CA GLY A 228 6.44 -3.94 18.03
C GLY A 228 5.33 -3.10 17.41
N LEU A 229 4.08 -3.57 17.48
CA LEU A 229 2.91 -2.85 16.99
C LEU A 229 1.79 -2.78 18.03
N ILE A 230 1.02 -1.72 17.93
CA ILE A 230 -0.28 -1.54 18.60
C ILE A 230 -1.33 -1.33 17.51
N LEU A 231 -2.48 -1.98 17.66
CA LEU A 231 -3.69 -1.63 16.92
C LEU A 231 -4.32 -0.42 17.61
N PRO A 232 -4.28 0.78 17.02
CA PRO A 232 -4.84 1.95 17.67
C PRO A 232 -6.36 1.89 17.65
N ASP A 233 -6.97 2.47 18.66
CA ASP A 233 -8.42 2.65 18.79
C ASP A 233 -9.21 1.32 18.67
N ALA A 234 -8.61 0.19 19.09
CA ALA A 234 -9.20 -1.15 18.96
C ALA A 234 -10.41 -1.37 19.89
N ASP A 235 -10.56 -0.57 20.92
CA ASP A 235 -11.64 -0.66 21.91
C ASP A 235 -12.82 0.27 21.60
N GLY A 236 -12.81 0.98 20.46
CA GLY A 236 -13.89 1.85 19.94
C GLY A 236 -13.68 3.34 20.14
#